data_93bfbb391c0feff0d8d65a8f7d96379b
#
_entry.id   93bfbb391c0feff0d8d65a8f7d96379b
#
_cell.length_a   1.000
_cell.length_b   1.000
_cell.length_c   1.000
_cell.angle_alpha   90.00
_cell.angle_beta   90.00
_cell.angle_gamma   90.00
#
_symmetry.space_group_name_H-M   'P 1'
#
loop_
_entity.id
_entity.type
_entity.pdbx_description
1 polymer ?
#
loop_
_entity_poly.entity_id
_entity_poly.type
_entity_poly.pdbx_seq_one_letter_code
_entity_poly.pdbx_strand_id
1 'polypeptide(L)'
;MSVQSRHRRETFSYSLENRMNQIITITTEFIRLDALLKLGGALDTGGQAKFVIQNGEVIVNGEICTMRGKKMRDGDFAEYNGVRYTVRVTEG
;
A
#
# COMPACT_ATOMS: atom_id res chain seq x y z
N MET A 1 -26.05 -6.80 19.91
CA MET A 1 -25.69 -6.60 19.37
C MET A 1 -25.69 -6.12 19.01
N SER A 2 -25.24 -6.05 19.56
CA SER A 2 -24.75 -5.72 19.02
C SER A 2 -24.38 -5.36 18.79
N VAL A 3 -24.16 -5.50 19.28
CA VAL A 3 -23.47 -5.20 18.77
C VAL A 3 -23.32 -4.96 18.27
N GLN A 4 -23.20 -4.99 18.58
CA GLN A 4 -22.73 -4.85 17.90
C GLN A 4 -22.70 -4.53 17.27
N SER A 5 -22.92 -4.45 17.69
CA SER A 5 -22.54 -4.17 16.87
C SER A 5 -22.18 -3.60 16.45
N ARG A 6 -22.15 -3.49 16.91
CA ARG A 6 -21.55 -2.96 16.34
C ARG A 6 -20.91 -3.00 16.23
N HIS A 7 -20.82 -3.20 16.69
CA HIS A 7 -20.04 -3.22 16.33
C HIS A 7 -19.80 -3.90 16.03
N ARG A 8 -19.99 -4.73 16.51
CA ARG A 8 -19.62 -5.36 16.23
C ARG A 8 -19.10 -6.11 15.32
N ARG A 9 -18.90 -6.78 15.53
CA ARG A 9 -18.10 -7.12 14.38
C ARG A 9 -16.72 -6.44 14.40
N GLU A 10 -16.50 -5.69 15.38
CA GLU A 10 -15.28 -4.93 15.52
C GLU A 10 -14.02 -5.78 15.53
N THR A 11 -14.02 -6.85 16.28
CA THR A 11 -12.84 -7.69 16.40
C THR A 11 -12.47 -8.29 15.06
N PHE A 12 -13.47 -8.75 14.36
CA PHE A 12 -13.24 -9.35 13.05
C PHE A 12 -12.70 -8.33 12.06
N SER A 13 -13.29 -7.15 12.04
CA SER A 13 -12.84 -6.09 11.15
C SER A 13 -11.42 -5.68 11.44
N TYR A 14 -11.06 -5.65 12.69
CA TYR A 14 -9.73 -5.28 13.10
C TYR A 14 -8.67 -6.22 12.50
N SER A 15 -8.92 -7.51 12.52
CA SER A 15 -8.02 -8.48 11.93
C SER A 15 -7.84 -8.26 10.44
N LEU A 16 -8.94 -7.98 9.75
CA LEU A 16 -8.87 -7.74 8.33
C LEU A 16 -8.09 -6.47 8.01
N GLU A 17 -8.31 -5.42 8.80
CA GLU A 17 -7.59 -4.19 8.59
C GLU A 17 -6.09 -4.37 8.74
N ASN A 18 -5.69 -5.19 9.71
CA ASN A 18 -4.27 -5.47 9.90
C ASN A 18 -3.66 -6.11 8.67
N ARG A 19 -4.38 -7.06 8.07
CA ARG A 19 -3.87 -7.76 6.91
C ARG A 19 -3.86 -6.89 5.66
N MET A 20 -4.69 -5.83 5.64
CA MET A 20 -4.81 -4.95 4.50
C MET A 20 -4.00 -3.68 4.64
N ASN A 21 -3.08 -3.67 5.58
CA ASN A 21 -2.29 -2.49 5.89
C ASN A 21 -0.87 -2.94 6.16
N GLN A 22 0.02 -2.68 5.23
CA GLN A 22 1.40 -3.14 5.35
C GLN A 22 2.35 -1.97 5.46
N ILE A 23 3.31 -2.09 6.36
CA ILE A 23 4.36 -1.10 6.52
C ILE A 23 5.59 -1.62 5.80
N ILE A 24 6.08 -0.87 4.83
CA ILE A 24 7.26 -1.25 4.07
C ILE A 24 8.42 -0.36 4.53
N THR A 25 9.36 -0.97 5.21
CA THR A 25 10.50 -0.25 5.77
C THR A 25 11.65 -0.23 4.77
N ILE A 26 12.19 0.97 4.52
CA ILE A 26 13.33 1.12 3.63
C ILE A 26 14.39 1.95 4.33
N THR A 27 15.63 1.86 3.84
CA THR A 27 16.75 2.62 4.40
C THR A 27 17.23 3.71 3.46
N THR A 28 16.58 3.88 2.33
CA THR A 28 16.88 4.92 1.37
C THR A 28 15.92 6.08 1.57
N GLU A 29 16.22 7.21 0.93
CA GLU A 29 15.41 8.41 1.09
C GLU A 29 14.00 8.23 0.53
N PHE A 30 13.85 7.44 -0.50
CA PHE A 30 12.57 7.17 -1.12
C PHE A 30 12.62 5.81 -1.81
N ILE A 31 11.45 5.35 -2.24
CA ILE A 31 11.35 4.14 -3.06
C ILE A 31 10.39 4.48 -4.20
N ARG A 32 10.65 3.95 -5.37
CA ARG A 32 9.75 4.16 -6.50
C ARG A 32 8.46 3.37 -6.28
N LEU A 33 7.37 3.90 -6.82
CA LEU A 33 6.06 3.27 -6.64
C LEU A 33 6.06 1.83 -7.14
N ASP A 34 6.62 1.57 -8.32
CA ASP A 34 6.65 0.21 -8.85
C ASP A 34 7.45 -0.72 -7.95
N ALA A 35 8.57 -0.23 -7.41
CA ALA A 35 9.39 -1.03 -6.50
C ALA A 35 8.67 -1.28 -5.18
N LEU A 36 7.91 -0.29 -4.70
CA LEU A 36 7.14 -0.45 -3.47
C LEU A 36 6.14 -1.59 -3.58
N LEU A 37 5.40 -1.63 -4.69
CA LEU A 37 4.41 -2.68 -4.89
C LEU A 37 5.05 -4.06 -5.00
N LYS A 38 6.22 -4.13 -5.63
CA LYS A 38 6.94 -5.40 -5.71
C LYS A 38 7.45 -5.82 -4.33
N LEU A 39 8.04 -4.89 -3.61
CA LEU A 39 8.60 -5.19 -2.29
C LEU A 39 7.51 -5.62 -1.32
N GLY A 40 6.35 -5.04 -1.43
CA GLY A 40 5.22 -5.41 -0.59
C GLY A 40 4.53 -6.70 -1.01
N GLY A 41 4.97 -7.31 -2.09
CA GLY A 41 4.39 -8.56 -2.53
C GLY A 41 3.10 -8.43 -3.31
N ALA A 42 2.72 -7.22 -3.70
CA ALA A 42 1.50 -7.00 -4.45
C ALA A 42 1.59 -7.59 -5.86
N LEU A 43 2.79 -7.56 -6.43
CA LEU A 43 3.01 -7.97 -7.81
C LEU A 43 4.36 -8.67 -7.88
N ASP A 44 4.49 -9.59 -8.82
CA ASP A 44 5.70 -10.41 -8.94
C ASP A 44 6.77 -9.78 -9.81
N THR A 45 6.37 -8.97 -10.78
CA THR A 45 7.33 -8.42 -11.74
C THR A 45 7.13 -6.93 -11.94
N GLY A 46 8.21 -6.28 -12.44
CA GLY A 46 8.12 -4.86 -12.79
C GLY A 46 7.14 -4.60 -13.92
N GLY A 47 6.99 -5.55 -14.84
CA GLY A 47 6.05 -5.38 -15.94
C GLY A 47 4.62 -5.33 -15.46
N GLN A 48 4.28 -6.18 -14.49
CA GLN A 48 2.96 -6.15 -13.90
C GLN A 48 2.71 -4.84 -13.15
N ALA A 49 3.72 -4.38 -12.41
CA ALA A 49 3.58 -3.13 -11.68
C ALA A 49 3.37 -1.95 -12.64
N LYS A 50 4.15 -1.91 -13.70
CA LYS A 50 3.99 -0.87 -14.72
C LYS A 50 2.56 -0.88 -15.27
N PHE A 51 2.07 -2.06 -15.59
CA PHE A 51 0.75 -2.20 -16.20
C PHE A 51 -0.35 -1.66 -15.29
N VAL A 52 -0.38 -2.12 -14.03
CA VAL A 52 -1.47 -1.72 -13.13
C VAL A 52 -1.38 -0.24 -12.77
N ILE A 53 -0.16 0.29 -12.64
CA ILE A 53 -0.01 1.70 -12.33
C ILE A 53 -0.49 2.55 -13.50
N GLN A 54 -0.05 2.24 -14.70
CA GLN A 54 -0.43 3.02 -15.87
C GLN A 54 -1.90 2.86 -16.22
N ASN A 55 -2.49 1.76 -15.77
CA ASN A 55 -3.91 1.51 -16.00
C ASN A 55 -4.81 2.21 -14.98
N GLY A 56 -4.23 2.95 -14.04
CA GLY A 56 -5.02 3.72 -13.08
C GLY A 56 -5.55 2.90 -11.92
N GLU A 57 -4.95 1.75 -11.64
CA GLU A 57 -5.42 0.86 -10.58
C GLU A 57 -4.77 1.13 -9.22
N VAL A 58 -3.82 2.06 -9.16
CA VAL A 58 -3.08 2.34 -7.94
C VAL A 58 -3.40 3.75 -7.44
N ILE A 59 -3.68 3.85 -6.15
CA ILE A 59 -3.99 5.13 -5.51
C ILE A 59 -2.83 5.48 -4.60
N VAL A 60 -2.30 6.70 -4.75
CA VAL A 60 -1.20 7.18 -3.91
C VAL A 60 -1.70 8.38 -3.11
N ASN A 61 -1.62 8.27 -1.79
CA ASN A 61 -2.05 9.34 -0.89
C ASN A 61 -3.46 9.83 -1.22
N GLY A 62 -4.33 8.90 -1.62
CA GLY A 62 -5.72 9.20 -1.88
C GLY A 62 -6.07 9.58 -3.31
N GLU A 63 -5.09 9.58 -4.21
CA GLU A 63 -5.33 9.98 -5.60
C GLU A 63 -4.76 8.94 -6.56
N ILE A 64 -5.45 8.73 -7.67
CA ILE A 64 -4.96 7.80 -8.69
C ILE A 64 -3.63 8.30 -9.22
N CYS A 65 -2.64 7.41 -9.26
CA CYS A 65 -1.31 7.75 -9.75
C CYS A 65 -0.95 6.80 -10.90
N THR A 66 -0.59 7.36 -12.03
CA THR A 66 -0.20 6.56 -13.20
C THR A 66 1.30 6.61 -13.48
N MET A 67 2.07 7.20 -12.57
CA MET A 67 3.52 7.33 -12.73
C MET A 67 4.23 6.23 -11.95
N ARG A 68 4.73 5.22 -12.67
CA ARG A 68 5.39 4.11 -11.99
C ARG A 68 6.66 4.52 -11.26
N GLY A 69 7.28 5.60 -11.70
CA GLY A 69 8.50 6.09 -11.07
C GLY A 69 8.26 7.11 -9.98
N LYS A 70 7.02 7.27 -9.52
CA LYS A 70 6.71 8.20 -8.44
C LYS A 70 7.56 7.89 -7.23
N LYS A 71 8.23 8.90 -6.68
CA LYS A 71 9.07 8.74 -5.49
C LYS A 71 8.20 8.75 -4.25
N MET A 72 8.21 7.63 -3.54
CA MET A 72 7.44 7.46 -2.31
C MET A 72 8.38 7.67 -1.14
N ARG A 73 8.06 8.62 -0.28
CA ARG A 73 8.91 8.99 0.85
C ARG A 73 8.26 8.55 2.14
N ASP A 74 8.95 8.78 3.24
CA ASP A 74 8.45 8.41 4.55
C ASP A 74 7.02 8.95 4.74
N GLY A 75 6.12 8.09 5.12
CA GLY A 75 4.73 8.47 5.36
C GLY A 75 3.82 8.38 4.15
N ASP A 76 4.39 8.27 2.95
CA ASP A 76 3.55 8.11 1.75
C ASP A 76 2.99 6.70 1.70
N PHE A 77 1.82 6.56 1.09
CA PHE A 77 1.23 5.23 0.97
C PHE A 77 0.61 5.03 -0.41
N ALA A 78 0.59 3.79 -0.82
CA ALA A 78 -0.05 3.38 -2.06
C ALA A 78 -1.07 2.31 -1.75
N GLU A 79 -2.20 2.34 -2.45
CA GLU A 79 -3.25 1.35 -2.29
C GLU A 79 -3.47 0.63 -3.61
N TYR A 80 -3.51 -0.67 -3.53
CA TYR A 80 -3.75 -1.50 -4.69
C TYR A 80 -4.48 -2.77 -4.24
N ASN A 81 -5.58 -3.07 -4.91
CA ASN A 81 -6.34 -4.30 -4.68
C ASN A 81 -6.75 -4.46 -3.21
N GLY A 82 -7.12 -3.35 -2.57
CA GLY A 82 -7.62 -3.37 -1.21
C GLY A 82 -6.55 -3.38 -0.13
N VAL A 83 -5.28 -3.32 -0.51
CA VAL A 83 -4.18 -3.32 0.45
C VAL A 83 -3.45 -1.99 0.39
N ARG A 84 -3.14 -1.43 1.56
CA ARG A 84 -2.39 -0.19 1.67
C ARG A 84 -0.94 -0.50 2.03
N TYR A 85 -0.01 0.05 1.28
CA TYR A 85 1.42 -0.11 1.51
C TYR A 85 1.99 1.24 1.93
N THR A 86 2.36 1.36 3.18
CA THR A 86 2.87 2.62 3.74
C THR A 86 4.39 2.55 3.83
N VAL A 87 5.05 3.61 3.37
CA VAL A 87 6.51 3.68 3.38
C VAL A 87 7.00 4.21 4.71
N ARG A 88 7.97 3.53 5.28
CA ARG A 88 8.66 4.00 6.47
C ARG A 88 10.16 4.00 6.19
N VAL A 89 10.77 5.17 6.33
CA VAL A 89 12.20 5.30 6.12
C VAL A 89 12.89 5.26 7.48
N THR A 90 13.87 4.38 7.61
CA THR A 90 14.66 4.29 8.83
C THR A 90 16.12 4.54 8.51
N GLU A 91 16.89 4.87 9.52
CA GLU A 91 18.33 5.02 9.34
C GLU A 91 18.97 3.65 9.35
N GLY A 92 19.74 3.38 8.32
CA GLY A 92 20.32 2.12 7.99
C GLY A 92 21.05 1.32 9.02
#